data_da892b4a0988e37bffedadcf2ca3288a
#
_entry.id   da892b4a0988e37bffedadcf2ca3288a
#
_cell.length_a   1.000
_cell.length_b   1.000
_cell.length_c   1.000
_cell.angle_alpha   90.00
_cell.angle_beta   90.00
_cell.angle_gamma   90.00
#
_symmetry.space_group_name_H-M   'P 1'
#
loop_
_entity.id
_entity.type
_entity.pdbx_description
1 polymer ?
#
loop_
_entity_poly.entity_id
_entity_poly.type
_entity_poly.pdbx_seq_one_letter_code
_entity_poly.pdbx_strand_id
1 'polypeptide(L)'
;PQKMEFYGNINFLSGRSFMEYIKITKENIDLEHICCAMSGKQSLAKKEWMKNCFEDGLVFYRSKERGKCFIEYIPAENAWIPIEAGGYIYINCLWIAGAMKGHGYSDDLISECIRDAKETEKKGICILSSEGRKKEFLSDSKYLEHKGFAVADTSEPGITLMYLPFDKNAEPPRFKECARHPKTDENGFVLYYTDQCPFT
;
A
#
# COMPACT_ATOMS: atom_id res chain seq x y z
N PRO A 1 25.61 -27.64 7.71
CA PRO A 1 25.88 -26.28 7.37
C PRO A 1 24.58 -25.52 7.48
N GLN A 2 24.49 -24.73 8.57
CA GLN A 2 23.36 -23.85 8.83
C GLN A 2 23.40 -22.68 7.83
N LYS A 3 22.33 -22.50 7.08
CA LYS A 3 22.11 -21.27 6.32
C LYS A 3 21.81 -20.16 7.33
N MET A 4 22.73 -19.24 7.48
CA MET A 4 22.50 -17.96 8.15
C MET A 4 21.60 -17.11 7.24
N GLU A 5 20.36 -16.87 7.66
CA GLU A 5 19.51 -15.85 7.05
C GLU A 5 20.07 -14.48 7.45
N PHE A 6 20.58 -13.79 6.46
CA PHE A 6 20.99 -12.39 6.61
C PHE A 6 19.74 -11.51 6.67
N TYR A 7 19.36 -11.09 7.87
CA TYR A 7 18.55 -9.89 8.04
C TYR A 7 19.44 -8.70 7.64
N GLY A 8 19.21 -8.16 6.45
CA GLY A 8 19.97 -7.04 5.93
C GLY A 8 19.73 -5.78 6.76
N ASN A 9 20.68 -5.44 7.63
CA ASN A 9 20.77 -4.12 8.23
C ASN A 9 21.22 -3.13 7.15
N ILE A 10 20.28 -2.31 6.69
CA ILE A 10 20.60 -1.19 5.78
C ILE A 10 21.07 -0.03 6.63
N ASN A 11 22.41 0.16 6.68
CA ASN A 11 23.03 1.36 7.23
C ASN A 11 22.89 2.52 6.23
N PHE A 12 21.95 3.43 6.44
CA PHE A 12 21.94 4.72 5.76
C PHE A 12 22.71 5.76 6.60
N LEU A 13 23.82 6.25 6.03
CA LEU A 13 24.62 7.35 6.54
C LEU A 13 23.85 8.67 6.32
N SER A 14 23.19 9.17 7.34
CA SER A 14 23.04 10.61 7.68
C SER A 14 22.12 10.73 8.89
N GLY A 15 22.55 11.37 9.96
CA GLY A 15 21.90 11.89 11.18
C GLY A 15 20.40 11.69 11.48
N ARG A 16 19.75 10.70 10.88
CA ARG A 16 18.35 10.35 11.11
C ARG A 16 18.24 9.34 12.25
N SER A 17 17.26 9.51 13.10
CA SER A 17 16.85 8.47 14.04
C SER A 17 16.49 7.21 13.23
N PHE A 18 17.20 6.12 13.46
CA PHE A 18 16.96 4.84 12.79
C PHE A 18 15.61 4.28 13.24
N MET A 19 14.69 4.05 12.28
CA MET A 19 13.43 3.37 12.52
C MET A 19 13.58 1.89 12.18
N GLU A 20 13.31 1.04 13.14
CA GLU A 20 13.28 -0.41 12.95
C GLU A 20 11.90 -0.83 12.41
N TYR A 21 11.87 -1.63 11.34
CA TYR A 21 10.64 -2.12 10.71
C TYR A 21 10.48 -3.62 10.93
N ILE A 22 9.24 -4.05 11.09
CA ILE A 22 8.84 -5.44 11.22
C ILE A 22 7.99 -5.82 10.02
N LYS A 23 8.35 -6.90 9.34
CA LYS A 23 7.49 -7.55 8.35
C LYS A 23 6.44 -8.39 9.08
N ILE A 24 5.16 -8.15 8.75
CA ILE A 24 4.07 -8.95 9.28
C ILE A 24 3.93 -10.22 8.46
N THR A 25 3.78 -11.34 9.14
CA THR A 25 3.63 -12.67 8.57
C THR A 25 2.49 -13.41 9.25
N LYS A 26 2.11 -14.60 8.74
CA LYS A 26 1.09 -15.45 9.38
C LYS A 26 1.45 -15.81 10.83
N GLU A 27 2.75 -15.95 11.13
CA GLU A 27 3.25 -16.38 12.44
C GLU A 27 3.19 -15.28 13.48
N ASN A 28 3.36 -14.00 13.09
CA ASN A 28 3.44 -12.89 14.04
C ASN A 28 2.22 -11.98 14.08
N ILE A 29 1.33 -12.03 13.07
CA ILE A 29 0.22 -11.08 12.90
C ILE A 29 -0.69 -10.98 14.13
N ASP A 30 -0.91 -12.08 14.85
CA ASP A 30 -1.81 -12.08 16.02
C ASP A 30 -1.25 -11.27 17.19
N LEU A 31 0.08 -11.19 17.29
CA LEU A 31 0.78 -10.43 18.32
C LEU A 31 1.04 -8.98 17.92
N GLU A 32 0.93 -8.66 16.62
CA GLU A 32 1.39 -7.41 16.07
C GLU A 32 0.24 -6.42 15.81
N HIS A 33 0.58 -5.15 15.88
CA HIS A 33 -0.27 -4.06 15.43
C HIS A 33 -0.19 -3.93 13.90
N ILE A 34 -1.34 -3.83 13.23
CA ILE A 34 -1.41 -3.95 11.76
C ILE A 34 -1.95 -2.74 11.00
N CYS A 35 -2.39 -1.68 11.67
CA CYS A 35 -2.93 -0.50 10.98
C CYS A 35 -2.99 0.73 11.89
N CYS A 36 -3.51 1.84 11.39
CA CYS A 36 -3.77 3.04 12.20
C CYS A 36 -4.86 2.82 13.25
N ALA A 37 -5.79 1.87 13.05
CA ALA A 37 -6.71 1.41 14.09
C ALA A 37 -5.98 0.49 15.08
N MET A 38 -6.00 0.85 16.34
CA MET A 38 -5.18 0.19 17.37
C MET A 38 -5.88 -1.01 18.04
N SER A 39 -7.21 -1.08 17.96
CA SER A 39 -8.01 -2.11 18.64
C SER A 39 -9.42 -2.16 18.06
N GLY A 40 -10.15 -3.21 18.42
CA GLY A 40 -11.55 -3.39 18.05
C GLY A 40 -11.78 -4.56 17.12
N LYS A 41 -13.06 -4.87 16.88
CA LYS A 41 -13.49 -5.98 16.02
C LYS A 41 -12.98 -5.83 14.58
N GLN A 42 -12.94 -4.61 14.08
CA GLN A 42 -12.46 -4.30 12.73
C GLN A 42 -10.96 -4.64 12.55
N SER A 43 -10.15 -4.41 13.59
CA SER A 43 -8.74 -4.82 13.57
C SER A 43 -8.58 -6.34 13.49
N LEU A 44 -9.46 -7.10 14.16
CA LEU A 44 -9.45 -8.56 14.09
C LEU A 44 -9.89 -9.04 12.71
N ALA A 45 -10.95 -8.46 12.14
CA ALA A 45 -11.40 -8.78 10.80
C ALA A 45 -10.30 -8.53 9.75
N LYS A 46 -9.60 -7.39 9.87
CA LYS A 46 -8.44 -7.12 9.01
C LYS A 46 -7.33 -8.15 9.16
N LYS A 47 -7.02 -8.62 10.37
CA LYS A 47 -6.00 -9.66 10.56
C LYS A 47 -6.37 -10.95 9.83
N GLU A 48 -7.62 -11.38 9.93
CA GLU A 48 -8.11 -12.58 9.22
C GLU A 48 -8.08 -12.38 7.70
N TRP A 49 -8.49 -11.20 7.21
CA TRP A 49 -8.35 -10.85 5.81
C TRP A 49 -6.89 -10.92 5.35
N MET A 50 -5.95 -10.34 6.09
CA MET A 50 -4.52 -10.37 5.76
C MET A 50 -3.96 -11.80 5.72
N LYS A 51 -4.35 -12.67 6.67
CA LYS A 51 -3.91 -14.07 6.68
C LYS A 51 -4.25 -14.79 5.38
N ASN A 52 -5.43 -14.51 4.82
CA ASN A 52 -5.84 -15.06 3.53
C ASN A 52 -5.05 -14.46 2.36
N CYS A 53 -4.77 -13.15 2.40
CA CYS A 53 -4.09 -12.45 1.33
C CYS A 53 -2.56 -12.66 1.29
N PHE A 54 -1.93 -13.21 2.34
CA PHE A 54 -0.49 -13.50 2.32
C PHE A 54 -0.11 -14.51 1.22
N GLU A 55 -0.99 -15.45 0.90
CA GLU A 55 -0.77 -16.40 -0.21
C GLU A 55 -0.90 -15.72 -1.58
N ASP A 56 -1.64 -14.62 -1.66
CA ASP A 56 -1.76 -13.78 -2.84
C ASP A 56 -0.62 -12.77 -2.97
N GLY A 57 0.38 -12.82 -2.08
CA GLY A 57 1.56 -11.96 -2.09
C GLY A 57 1.39 -10.64 -1.34
N LEU A 58 0.43 -10.52 -0.42
CA LEU A 58 0.31 -9.36 0.46
C LEU A 58 1.57 -9.19 1.31
N VAL A 59 2.09 -7.98 1.35
CA VAL A 59 3.21 -7.59 2.20
C VAL A 59 2.79 -6.43 3.09
N PHE A 60 3.18 -6.52 4.36
CA PHE A 60 2.94 -5.46 5.33
C PHE A 60 4.21 -5.22 6.16
N TYR A 61 4.74 -4.00 6.07
CA TYR A 61 5.81 -3.52 6.96
C TYR A 61 5.29 -2.45 7.88
N ARG A 62 5.62 -2.52 9.14
CA ARG A 62 5.35 -1.48 10.12
C ARG A 62 6.59 -1.11 10.94
N SER A 63 6.60 0.10 11.52
CA SER A 63 7.59 0.44 12.52
C SER A 63 7.50 -0.50 13.73
N LYS A 64 8.64 -0.89 14.30
CA LYS A 64 8.71 -1.67 15.53
C LYS A 64 8.00 -0.95 16.67
N GLU A 65 8.18 0.36 16.76
CA GLU A 65 7.39 1.19 17.65
C GLU A 65 5.94 1.23 17.19
N ARG A 66 5.03 0.95 18.13
CA ARG A 66 3.61 0.86 17.87
C ARG A 66 3.02 2.20 17.42
N GLY A 67 2.18 2.17 16.37
CA GLY A 67 1.39 3.32 15.94
C GLY A 67 2.19 4.47 15.32
N LYS A 68 3.32 4.20 14.68
CA LYS A 68 4.16 5.23 14.06
C LYS A 68 3.99 5.32 12.56
N CYS A 69 4.27 4.25 11.84
CA CYS A 69 4.13 4.20 10.38
C CYS A 69 4.04 2.76 9.88
N PHE A 70 3.46 2.60 8.70
CA PHE A 70 3.42 1.33 7.99
C PHE A 70 3.17 1.52 6.49
N ILE A 71 3.46 0.46 5.72
CA ILE A 71 3.06 0.28 4.34
C ILE A 71 2.45 -1.10 4.13
N GLU A 72 1.42 -1.17 3.31
CA GLU A 72 0.75 -2.40 2.87
C GLU A 72 0.66 -2.41 1.36
N TYR A 73 1.09 -3.48 0.71
CA TYR A 73 1.05 -3.63 -0.73
C TYR A 73 0.90 -5.08 -1.18
N ILE A 74 0.46 -5.28 -2.42
CA ILE A 74 0.16 -6.58 -3.00
C ILE A 74 0.45 -6.54 -4.51
N PRO A 75 0.75 -7.67 -5.18
CA PRO A 75 0.70 -7.71 -6.65
C PRO A 75 -0.62 -7.15 -7.17
N ALA A 76 -0.57 -6.21 -8.11
CA ALA A 76 -1.75 -5.48 -8.54
C ALA A 76 -2.83 -6.37 -9.17
N GLU A 77 -2.43 -7.53 -9.67
CA GLU A 77 -3.34 -8.57 -10.19
C GLU A 77 -4.29 -9.12 -9.10
N ASN A 78 -3.84 -9.09 -7.84
CA ASN A 78 -4.56 -9.60 -6.67
C ASN A 78 -5.18 -8.48 -5.82
N ALA A 79 -5.03 -7.22 -6.23
CA ALA A 79 -5.59 -6.07 -5.52
C ALA A 79 -7.13 -6.00 -5.69
N TRP A 80 -7.81 -5.66 -4.60
CA TRP A 80 -9.27 -5.53 -4.56
C TRP A 80 -9.75 -4.16 -5.04
N ILE A 81 -9.20 -3.71 -6.17
CA ILE A 81 -9.60 -2.46 -6.82
C ILE A 81 -9.78 -2.69 -8.33
N PRO A 82 -10.67 -1.95 -8.98
CA PRO A 82 -10.98 -2.13 -10.38
C PRO A 82 -9.93 -1.46 -11.29
N ILE A 83 -8.68 -1.98 -11.28
CA ILE A 83 -7.59 -1.53 -12.15
C ILE A 83 -7.07 -2.64 -13.06
N GLU A 84 -6.47 -2.26 -14.16
CA GLU A 84 -5.64 -3.07 -15.03
C GLU A 84 -4.20 -2.61 -14.84
N ALA A 85 -3.44 -3.36 -14.05
CA ALA A 85 -2.09 -3.01 -13.64
C ALA A 85 -1.17 -4.24 -13.60
N GLY A 86 -1.34 -5.14 -14.57
CA GLY A 86 -0.57 -6.38 -14.65
C GLY A 86 0.94 -6.13 -14.67
N GLY A 87 1.65 -6.77 -13.76
CA GLY A 87 3.08 -6.60 -13.56
C GLY A 87 3.48 -5.42 -12.67
N TYR A 88 2.55 -4.77 -11.99
CA TYR A 88 2.83 -3.75 -10.97
C TYR A 88 2.61 -4.29 -9.55
N ILE A 89 3.20 -3.64 -8.57
CA ILE A 89 2.78 -3.74 -7.17
C ILE A 89 1.78 -2.61 -6.91
N TYR A 90 0.65 -2.92 -6.27
CA TYR A 90 -0.30 -1.94 -5.80
C TYR A 90 -0.12 -1.68 -4.30
N ILE A 91 0.07 -0.41 -3.93
CA ILE A 91 0.15 0.02 -2.54
C ILE A 91 -1.27 0.24 -2.02
N ASN A 92 -1.73 -0.67 -1.16
CA ASN A 92 -3.03 -0.60 -0.50
C ASN A 92 -3.13 0.57 0.47
N CYS A 93 -2.07 0.77 1.26
CA CYS A 93 -2.02 1.81 2.27
C CYS A 93 -0.58 2.21 2.59
N LEU A 94 -0.34 3.51 2.68
CA LEU A 94 0.89 4.10 3.22
C LEU A 94 0.48 5.10 4.29
N TRP A 95 0.84 4.83 5.53
CA TRP A 95 0.44 5.68 6.65
C TRP A 95 1.62 6.07 7.52
N ILE A 96 1.70 7.36 7.85
CA ILE A 96 2.68 7.95 8.76
C ILE A 96 1.92 8.76 9.80
N ALA A 97 2.12 8.45 11.08
CA ALA A 97 1.53 9.21 12.19
C ALA A 97 1.91 10.70 12.10
N GLY A 98 1.00 11.59 12.48
CA GLY A 98 1.21 13.03 12.33
C GLY A 98 2.52 13.52 12.94
N ALA A 99 2.85 13.07 14.15
CA ALA A 99 4.10 13.40 14.84
C ALA A 99 5.37 12.84 14.17
N MET A 100 5.22 11.90 13.23
CA MET A 100 6.33 11.23 12.54
C MET A 100 6.53 11.74 11.11
N LYS A 101 5.71 12.70 10.67
CA LYS A 101 5.85 13.32 9.35
C LYS A 101 7.12 14.17 9.28
N GLY A 102 7.71 14.26 8.09
CA GLY A 102 8.93 15.03 7.86
C GLY A 102 10.24 14.34 8.26
N HIS A 103 10.19 13.12 8.83
CA HIS A 103 11.38 12.37 9.23
C HIS A 103 11.90 11.39 8.18
N GLY A 104 11.28 11.34 6.99
CA GLY A 104 11.70 10.46 5.88
C GLY A 104 11.23 9.02 5.98
N TYR A 105 10.43 8.64 6.96
CA TYR A 105 9.95 7.25 7.14
C TYR A 105 9.08 6.75 5.99
N SER A 106 8.39 7.64 5.29
CA SER A 106 7.67 7.27 4.07
C SER A 106 8.60 6.89 2.93
N ASP A 107 9.79 7.52 2.86
CA ASP A 107 10.80 7.19 1.86
C ASP A 107 11.38 5.80 2.13
N ASP A 108 11.64 5.50 3.40
CA ASP A 108 12.12 4.18 3.81
C ASP A 108 11.11 3.10 3.38
N LEU A 109 9.83 3.28 3.73
CA LEU A 109 8.77 2.31 3.41
C LEU A 109 8.50 2.17 1.90
N ILE A 110 8.50 3.26 1.14
CA ILE A 110 8.38 3.21 -0.33
C ILE A 110 9.61 2.50 -0.93
N SER A 111 10.80 2.74 -0.40
CA SER A 111 12.03 2.09 -0.86
C SER A 111 12.00 0.58 -0.65
N GLU A 112 11.44 0.11 0.49
CA GLU A 112 11.21 -1.32 0.71
C GLU A 112 10.25 -1.91 -0.34
N CYS A 113 9.13 -1.24 -0.62
CA CYS A 113 8.19 -1.66 -1.65
C CYS A 113 8.85 -1.69 -3.04
N ILE A 114 9.67 -0.69 -3.39
CA ILE A 114 10.41 -0.66 -4.65
C ILE A 114 11.42 -1.81 -4.73
N ARG A 115 12.13 -2.10 -3.65
CA ARG A 115 13.08 -3.21 -3.58
C ARG A 115 12.36 -4.53 -3.86
N ASP A 116 11.30 -4.84 -3.10
CA ASP A 116 10.53 -6.07 -3.24
C ASP A 116 9.92 -6.19 -4.66
N ALA A 117 9.44 -5.07 -5.22
CA ALA A 117 8.91 -5.03 -6.57
C ALA A 117 10.00 -5.35 -7.63
N LYS A 118 11.22 -4.86 -7.47
CA LYS A 118 12.34 -5.15 -8.36
C LYS A 118 12.83 -6.59 -8.21
N GLU A 119 12.89 -7.11 -6.98
CA GLU A 119 13.27 -8.51 -6.70
C GLU A 119 12.27 -9.51 -7.31
N THR A 120 11.01 -9.11 -7.44
CA THR A 120 9.95 -9.89 -8.09
C THR A 120 9.70 -9.51 -9.56
N GLU A 121 10.64 -8.83 -10.19
CA GLU A 121 10.63 -8.44 -11.61
C GLU A 121 9.37 -7.67 -12.04
N LYS A 122 8.82 -6.86 -11.13
CA LYS A 122 7.66 -6.01 -11.45
C LYS A 122 8.08 -4.79 -12.27
N LYS A 123 7.16 -4.28 -13.08
CA LYS A 123 7.35 -3.11 -13.95
C LYS A 123 7.41 -1.78 -13.22
N GLY A 124 6.88 -1.75 -11.99
CA GLY A 124 6.75 -0.55 -11.19
C GLY A 124 5.80 -0.73 -10.01
N ILE A 125 5.47 0.37 -9.38
CA ILE A 125 4.49 0.43 -8.28
C ILE A 125 3.38 1.41 -8.63
N CYS A 126 2.17 1.20 -8.11
CA CYS A 126 1.05 2.12 -8.29
C CYS A 126 0.23 2.26 -6.99
N ILE A 127 -0.53 3.33 -6.89
CA ILE A 127 -1.31 3.70 -5.71
C ILE A 127 -2.47 4.61 -6.11
N LEU A 128 -3.59 4.53 -5.38
CA LEU A 128 -4.67 5.49 -5.54
C LEU A 128 -4.39 6.80 -4.81
N SER A 129 -4.83 7.88 -5.41
CA SER A 129 -4.76 9.24 -4.90
C SER A 129 -6.08 9.97 -5.12
N SER A 130 -6.23 11.15 -4.55
CA SER A 130 -7.34 12.06 -4.84
C SER A 130 -6.85 13.42 -5.22
N GLU A 131 -7.50 14.03 -6.20
CA GLU A 131 -7.32 15.44 -6.53
C GLU A 131 -8.21 16.32 -5.63
N GLY A 132 -7.70 17.52 -5.32
CA GLY A 132 -8.45 18.52 -4.55
C GLY A 132 -8.51 18.23 -3.05
N ARG A 133 -9.73 18.15 -2.48
CA ARG A 133 -9.90 17.95 -1.04
C ARG A 133 -9.41 16.57 -0.65
N LYS A 134 -8.46 16.50 0.28
CA LYS A 134 -7.91 15.25 0.80
C LYS A 134 -9.03 14.31 1.25
N LYS A 135 -9.06 13.10 0.68
CA LYS A 135 -9.88 11.99 1.16
C LYS A 135 -9.05 11.17 2.16
N GLU A 136 -9.66 10.79 3.28
CA GLU A 136 -8.92 10.23 4.43
C GLU A 136 -8.15 8.95 4.11
N PHE A 137 -8.62 8.17 3.15
CA PHE A 137 -8.04 6.87 2.78
C PHE A 137 -7.07 6.93 1.59
N LEU A 138 -6.93 8.09 0.96
CA LEU A 138 -6.10 8.25 -0.23
C LEU A 138 -4.87 9.10 0.08
N SER A 139 -3.77 8.78 -0.57
CA SER A 139 -2.56 9.59 -0.53
C SER A 139 -2.77 10.91 -1.27
N ASP A 140 -2.07 11.94 -0.84
CA ASP A 140 -2.08 13.24 -1.51
C ASP A 140 -1.30 13.15 -2.84
N SER A 141 -1.90 13.62 -3.95
CA SER A 141 -1.28 13.53 -5.27
C SER A 141 0.02 14.31 -5.38
N LYS A 142 0.07 15.53 -4.82
CA LYS A 142 1.28 16.37 -4.83
C LYS A 142 2.43 15.72 -4.05
N TYR A 143 2.10 15.07 -2.95
CA TYR A 143 3.08 14.29 -2.20
C TYR A 143 3.65 13.15 -3.05
N LEU A 144 2.80 12.41 -3.77
CA LEU A 144 3.23 11.31 -4.64
C LEU A 144 4.04 11.81 -5.84
N GLU A 145 3.65 12.92 -6.46
CA GLU A 145 4.41 13.59 -7.51
C GLU A 145 5.82 13.96 -7.03
N HIS A 146 5.92 14.52 -5.82
CA HIS A 146 7.22 14.81 -5.20
C HIS A 146 8.08 13.55 -4.98
N LYS A 147 7.44 12.37 -4.85
CA LYS A 147 8.11 11.07 -4.79
C LYS A 147 8.40 10.44 -6.16
N GLY A 148 8.12 11.15 -7.23
CA GLY A 148 8.39 10.71 -8.60
C GLY A 148 7.27 9.90 -9.25
N PHE A 149 6.12 9.77 -8.60
CA PHE A 149 4.95 9.17 -9.23
C PHE A 149 4.37 10.12 -10.29
N ALA A 150 3.85 9.54 -11.36
CA ALA A 150 3.09 10.25 -12.40
C ALA A 150 1.62 9.78 -12.37
N VAL A 151 0.75 10.60 -12.94
CA VAL A 151 -0.64 10.20 -13.18
C VAL A 151 -0.67 9.17 -14.30
N ALA A 152 -1.25 8.01 -14.02
CA ALA A 152 -1.51 6.97 -15.02
C ALA A 152 -2.91 7.13 -15.61
N ASP A 153 -3.92 7.34 -14.76
CA ASP A 153 -5.31 7.40 -15.16
C ASP A 153 -6.17 8.09 -14.10
N THR A 154 -7.35 8.56 -14.48
CA THR A 154 -8.30 9.23 -13.59
C THR A 154 -9.70 8.65 -13.77
N SER A 155 -10.39 8.41 -12.65
CA SER A 155 -11.78 8.00 -12.59
C SER A 155 -12.62 9.04 -11.86
N GLU A 156 -13.90 9.14 -12.22
CA GLU A 156 -14.83 9.99 -11.46
C GLU A 156 -15.26 9.32 -10.14
N PRO A 157 -15.47 10.09 -9.07
CA PRO A 157 -15.34 11.54 -8.91
C PRO A 157 -13.96 11.99 -8.36
N GLY A 158 -12.96 12.12 -9.23
CA GLY A 158 -11.65 12.67 -8.87
C GLY A 158 -10.75 11.70 -8.07
N ILE A 159 -10.80 10.41 -8.42
CA ILE A 159 -9.84 9.41 -7.96
C ILE A 159 -8.80 9.24 -9.06
N THR A 160 -7.54 9.35 -8.67
CA THR A 160 -6.40 9.29 -9.58
C THR A 160 -5.57 8.05 -9.29
N LEU A 161 -5.25 7.29 -10.32
CA LEU A 161 -4.28 6.21 -10.25
C LEU A 161 -2.90 6.78 -10.56
N MET A 162 -2.02 6.76 -9.56
CA MET A 162 -0.64 7.21 -9.68
C MET A 162 0.28 6.02 -9.83
N TYR A 163 1.37 6.15 -10.59
CA TYR A 163 2.32 5.07 -10.80
C TYR A 163 3.77 5.57 -10.85
N LEU A 164 4.69 4.71 -10.48
CA LEU A 164 6.13 4.91 -10.60
C LEU A 164 6.70 3.72 -11.38
N PRO A 165 6.92 3.87 -12.71
CA PRO A 165 7.49 2.81 -13.54
C PRO A 165 9.00 2.66 -13.28
N PHE A 166 9.53 1.44 -13.40
CA PHE A 166 10.97 1.19 -13.35
C PHE A 166 11.61 1.21 -14.74
N ASP A 167 10.81 1.04 -15.77
CA ASP A 167 11.19 1.19 -17.18
C ASP A 167 10.32 2.28 -17.82
N LYS A 168 10.94 3.17 -18.59
CA LYS A 168 10.24 4.25 -19.32
C LYS A 168 9.24 3.74 -20.36
N ASN A 169 9.42 2.50 -20.83
CA ASN A 169 8.54 1.86 -21.78
C ASN A 169 7.43 1.02 -21.11
N ALA A 170 7.36 0.99 -19.77
CA ALA A 170 6.31 0.28 -19.08
C ALA A 170 4.96 0.94 -19.38
N GLU A 171 4.00 0.13 -19.85
CA GLU A 171 2.65 0.60 -20.12
C GLU A 171 2.00 1.10 -18.83
N PRO A 172 1.45 2.32 -18.80
CA PRO A 172 0.79 2.84 -17.60
C PRO A 172 -0.42 1.98 -17.19
N PRO A 173 -0.63 1.75 -15.89
CA PRO A 173 -1.85 1.10 -15.40
C PRO A 173 -3.08 1.98 -15.64
N ARG A 174 -4.26 1.37 -15.71
CA ARG A 174 -5.52 2.10 -15.95
C ARG A 174 -6.66 1.55 -15.12
N PHE A 175 -7.72 2.34 -14.95
CA PHE A 175 -8.96 1.87 -14.38
C PHE A 175 -9.70 0.95 -15.33
N LYS A 176 -10.35 -0.09 -14.79
CA LYS A 176 -11.30 -0.91 -15.54
C LYS A 176 -12.55 -0.09 -15.86
N GLU A 177 -13.25 -0.48 -16.92
CA GLU A 177 -14.47 0.19 -17.37
C GLU A 177 -15.54 0.26 -16.28
N CYS A 178 -15.67 -0.77 -15.46
CA CYS A 178 -16.61 -0.79 -14.34
C CYS A 178 -16.35 0.28 -13.26
N ALA A 179 -15.12 0.82 -13.17
CA ALA A 179 -14.81 1.94 -12.28
C ALA A 179 -15.26 3.29 -12.84
N ARG A 180 -15.39 3.39 -14.17
CA ARG A 180 -15.82 4.60 -14.87
C ARG A 180 -17.36 4.65 -15.01
N HIS A 181 -17.95 3.49 -15.29
CA HIS A 181 -19.37 3.32 -15.53
C HIS A 181 -19.90 2.17 -14.66
N PRO A 182 -20.12 2.42 -13.35
CA PRO A 182 -20.67 1.40 -12.47
C PRO A 182 -22.08 1.04 -12.96
N LYS A 183 -22.29 -0.24 -13.26
CA LYS A 183 -23.62 -0.76 -13.57
C LYS A 183 -24.42 -0.83 -12.28
N THR A 184 -25.54 -0.14 -12.26
CA THR A 184 -26.54 -0.19 -11.18
C THR A 184 -27.76 -0.94 -11.71
N ASP A 185 -27.69 -2.26 -11.79
CA ASP A 185 -28.78 -3.09 -12.32
C ASP A 185 -29.84 -3.41 -11.24
N GLU A 186 -29.63 -2.96 -10.00
CA GLU A 186 -30.49 -3.27 -8.87
C GLU A 186 -31.26 -2.04 -8.37
N ASN A 187 -32.52 -2.23 -8.07
CA ASN A 187 -33.34 -1.24 -7.36
C ASN A 187 -33.03 -1.34 -5.86
N GLY A 188 -32.41 -0.30 -5.28
CA GLY A 188 -32.12 -0.24 -3.87
C GLY A 188 -30.72 0.29 -3.55
N PHE A 189 -30.29 0.04 -2.31
CA PHE A 189 -28.94 0.38 -1.85
C PHE A 189 -28.07 -0.86 -1.85
N VAL A 190 -26.94 -0.80 -2.56
CA VAL A 190 -25.92 -1.86 -2.58
C VAL A 190 -24.66 -1.30 -1.92
N LEU A 191 -24.19 -1.97 -0.87
CA LEU A 191 -22.96 -1.65 -0.17
C LEU A 191 -21.91 -2.72 -0.46
N TYR A 192 -20.82 -2.32 -1.13
CA TYR A 192 -19.64 -3.17 -1.27
C TYR A 192 -18.64 -2.80 -0.17
N TYR A 193 -18.15 -3.79 0.53
CA TYR A 193 -17.16 -3.57 1.59
C TYR A 193 -16.09 -4.68 1.58
N THR A 194 -14.97 -4.41 2.21
CA THR A 194 -13.87 -5.36 2.42
C THR A 194 -13.28 -5.12 3.80
N ASP A 195 -12.75 -6.16 4.43
CA ASP A 195 -12.04 -6.07 5.70
C ASP A 195 -10.60 -5.52 5.55
N GLN A 196 -10.21 -5.07 4.36
CA GLN A 196 -8.91 -4.49 4.08
C GLN A 196 -8.61 -3.26 4.94
N CYS A 197 -9.60 -2.41 5.16
CA CYS A 197 -9.44 -1.20 5.98
C CYS A 197 -10.48 -1.15 7.09
N PRO A 198 -10.09 -1.01 8.38
CA PRO A 198 -11.03 -0.92 9.50
C PRO A 198 -11.93 0.33 9.51
N PHE A 199 -11.69 1.28 8.60
CA PHE A 199 -12.41 2.55 8.49
C PHE A 199 -13.28 2.67 7.25
N THR A 200 -13.36 1.63 6.42
CA THR A 200 -14.20 1.58 5.22
C THR A 200 -15.32 0.59 5.38
#